data_b18d4b193bcbfac5993466710969d7d3
#
_entry.id   b18d4b193bcbfac5993466710969d7d3
#
_cell.length_a   1.000
_cell.length_b   1.000
_cell.length_c   1.000
_cell.angle_alpha   90.00
_cell.angle_beta   90.00
_cell.angle_gamma   90.00
#
_symmetry.space_group_name_H-M   'P 1'
#
loop_
_entity.id
_entity.type
_entity.pdbx_description
1 polymer ?
#
loop_
_entity_poly.entity_id
_entity_poly.type
_entity_poly.pdbx_seq_one_letter_code
_entity_poly.pdbx_strand_id
1 'polypeptide(L)'
;MNTSTNFESFRLQALIEGFDEALEREWPPLTLLDMHTHPFAAKAVVTRGEMWLTVGDLTRQLRPGDTFEIERDVPHAERYGAEGATYWVARRKD
;
A
#
# COMPACT_ATOMS: atom_id res chain seq x y z
N MET A 1 -25.29 3.66 -1.59
CA MET A 1 -24.68 3.43 -2.04
C MET A 1 -23.56 3.22 -1.95
N ASN A 2 -23.14 2.83 -2.17
CA ASN A 2 -22.10 2.52 -1.98
C ASN A 2 -21.17 3.20 -2.42
N THR A 3 -20.44 3.56 -1.75
CA THR A 3 -19.50 4.22 -2.09
C THR A 3 -18.66 3.54 -2.87
N SER A 4 -18.51 3.85 -3.91
CA SER A 4 -17.67 3.24 -4.59
C SER A 4 -16.42 3.30 -4.24
N THR A 5 -15.76 2.31 -4.26
CA THR A 5 -14.43 2.29 -3.97
C THR A 5 -13.73 2.25 -5.25
N ASN A 6 -13.65 3.30 -5.95
CA ASN A 6 -12.81 3.38 -7.12
C ASN A 6 -11.59 4.23 -6.78
N PHE A 7 -10.61 4.20 -7.66
CA PHE A 7 -9.36 4.89 -7.41
C PHE A 7 -9.56 6.39 -7.24
N GLU A 8 -10.44 6.99 -8.01
CA GLU A 8 -10.65 8.43 -7.91
C GLU A 8 -11.19 8.82 -6.53
N SER A 9 -12.10 8.03 -5.97
CA SER A 9 -12.61 8.29 -4.63
C SER A 9 -11.50 8.18 -3.60
N PHE A 10 -10.63 7.18 -3.74
CA PHE A 10 -9.50 7.00 -2.86
C PHE A 10 -8.57 8.21 -2.95
N ARG A 11 -8.28 8.66 -4.17
CA ARG A 11 -7.37 9.78 -4.39
C ARG A 11 -7.92 11.07 -3.76
N LEU A 12 -9.19 11.36 -3.98
CA LEU A 12 -9.78 12.57 -3.44
C LEU A 12 -9.79 12.55 -1.91
N GLN A 13 -10.10 11.40 -1.31
CA GLN A 13 -10.08 11.29 0.13
C GLN A 13 -8.66 11.48 0.67
N ALA A 14 -7.66 10.92 0.00
CA ALA A 14 -6.27 11.08 0.41
C ALA A 14 -5.84 12.55 0.38
N LEU A 15 -6.23 13.27 -0.66
CA LEU A 15 -5.88 14.68 -0.75
C LEU A 15 -6.55 15.49 0.36
N ILE A 16 -7.80 15.15 0.69
CA ILE A 16 -8.51 15.80 1.79
C ILE A 16 -7.77 15.53 3.12
N GLU A 17 -7.20 14.36 3.27
CA GLU A 17 -6.49 13.98 4.49
C GLU A 17 -5.07 14.55 4.56
N GLY A 18 -4.64 15.25 3.54
CA GLY A 18 -3.34 15.92 3.57
C GLY A 18 -2.22 15.17 2.88
N PHE A 19 -2.53 14.10 2.15
CA PHE A 19 -1.49 13.41 1.38
C PHE A 19 -1.17 14.20 0.11
N ASP A 20 0.04 14.06 -0.39
CA ASP A 20 0.48 14.82 -1.55
C ASP A 20 0.03 14.21 -2.87
N GLU A 21 -0.13 12.91 -2.91
CA GLU A 21 -0.49 12.21 -4.13
C GLU A 21 -1.07 10.86 -3.82
N ALA A 22 -1.72 10.25 -4.79
CA ALA A 22 -2.18 8.87 -4.71
C ALA A 22 -1.93 8.21 -6.05
N LEU A 23 -1.55 6.93 -6.04
CA LEU A 23 -1.30 6.19 -7.28
C LEU A 23 -1.64 4.73 -7.10
N GLU A 24 -1.80 4.05 -8.24
CA GLU A 24 -2.03 2.62 -8.24
C GLU A 24 -0.72 1.94 -8.54
N ARG A 25 -0.38 0.92 -7.77
CA ARG A 25 0.84 0.15 -7.97
C ARG A 25 0.48 -1.31 -8.21
N GLU A 26 1.07 -1.89 -9.24
CA GLU A 26 0.89 -3.30 -9.55
C GLU A 26 2.23 -3.99 -9.43
N TRP A 27 2.26 -5.11 -8.73
CA TRP A 27 3.49 -5.88 -8.55
C TRP A 27 3.32 -7.26 -9.17
N PRO A 28 4.30 -7.71 -9.95
CA PRO A 28 4.23 -9.03 -10.61
C PRO A 28 4.19 -10.17 -9.61
N PRO A 29 3.74 -11.34 -10.05
CA PRO A 29 3.75 -12.52 -9.19
C PRO A 29 5.12 -12.81 -8.62
N LEU A 30 5.12 -13.23 -7.36
CA LEU A 30 6.29 -13.72 -6.65
C LEU A 30 7.41 -12.68 -6.49
N THR A 31 7.08 -11.40 -6.56
CA THR A 31 8.06 -10.35 -6.34
C THR A 31 8.48 -10.33 -4.87
N LEU A 32 9.77 -10.10 -4.64
CA LEU A 32 10.30 -9.95 -3.31
C LEU A 32 11.00 -8.59 -3.24
N LEU A 33 10.65 -7.81 -2.25
CA LEU A 33 11.34 -6.54 -1.99
C LEU A 33 12.00 -6.65 -0.63
N ASP A 34 13.33 -6.63 -0.63
CA ASP A 34 14.08 -6.72 0.61
C ASP A 34 13.85 -5.48 1.46
N MET A 35 14.28 -5.54 2.70
CA MET A 35 14.11 -4.45 3.64
C MET A 35 14.59 -3.13 3.06
N HIS A 36 13.74 -2.13 3.08
CA HIS A 36 14.05 -0.82 2.52
C HIS A 36 13.24 0.26 3.24
N THR A 37 13.54 1.52 2.97
CA THR A 37 12.80 2.64 3.54
C THR A 37 12.36 3.57 2.42
N HIS A 38 11.41 4.42 2.73
CA HIS A 38 10.97 5.49 1.81
C HIS A 38 11.02 6.82 2.54
N PRO A 39 11.36 7.91 1.85
CA PRO A 39 11.37 9.23 2.47
C PRO A 39 9.97 9.87 2.47
N PHE A 40 8.94 9.08 2.68
CA PHE A 40 7.57 9.55 2.72
C PHE A 40 6.73 8.58 3.55
N ALA A 41 5.62 9.07 4.08
CA ALA A 41 4.64 8.22 4.74
C ALA A 41 3.68 7.66 3.68
N ALA A 42 3.23 6.45 3.85
CA ALA A 42 2.33 5.78 2.91
C ALA A 42 1.10 5.21 3.61
N LYS A 43 -0.05 5.31 2.95
CA LYS A 43 -1.28 4.71 3.43
C LYS A 43 -1.92 4.03 2.22
N ALA A 44 -2.21 2.75 2.33
CA ALA A 44 -2.62 1.96 1.16
C ALA A 44 -3.75 1.01 1.45
N VAL A 45 -4.46 0.63 0.38
CA VAL A 45 -5.48 -0.41 0.43
C VAL A 45 -5.21 -1.39 -0.71
N VAL A 46 -5.18 -2.69 -0.39
CA VAL A 46 -4.97 -3.71 -1.41
C VAL A 46 -6.28 -3.90 -2.18
N THR A 47 -6.21 -3.93 -3.49
CA THR A 47 -7.40 -4.06 -4.32
C THR A 47 -7.44 -5.38 -5.08
N ARG A 48 -6.29 -6.06 -5.27
CA ARG A 48 -6.25 -7.33 -5.99
C ARG A 48 -5.04 -8.14 -5.53
N GLY A 49 -5.18 -9.45 -5.53
CA GLY A 49 -4.09 -10.37 -5.19
C GLY A 49 -3.83 -10.44 -3.71
N GLU A 50 -2.59 -10.77 -3.34
CA GLU A 50 -2.25 -10.80 -1.92
C GLU A 50 -0.77 -10.51 -1.74
N MET A 51 -0.42 -10.03 -0.57
CA MET A 51 0.96 -9.71 -0.25
C MET A 51 1.21 -9.89 1.22
N TRP A 52 2.47 -9.98 1.60
CA TRP A 52 2.88 -10.03 3.00
C TRP A 52 3.80 -8.84 3.25
N LEU A 53 3.48 -8.07 4.29
CA LEU A 53 4.25 -6.89 4.65
C LEU A 53 4.92 -7.14 5.99
N THR A 54 6.23 -6.95 6.06
CA THR A 54 6.99 -7.15 7.28
C THR A 54 7.51 -5.80 7.77
N VAL A 55 7.15 -5.43 9.00
CA VAL A 55 7.65 -4.23 9.65
C VAL A 55 8.16 -4.68 11.02
N GLY A 56 9.45 -4.51 11.26
CA GLY A 56 10.05 -5.03 12.49
C GLY A 56 9.93 -6.54 12.52
N ASP A 57 9.40 -7.08 13.62
CA ASP A 57 9.24 -8.52 13.77
C ASP A 57 7.86 -9.00 13.34
N LEU A 58 7.02 -8.11 12.82
CA LEU A 58 5.65 -8.48 12.51
C LEU A 58 5.43 -8.58 11.02
N THR A 59 4.92 -9.72 10.57
CA THR A 59 4.53 -9.92 9.17
C THR A 59 3.03 -10.08 9.09
N ARG A 60 2.39 -9.29 8.23
CA ARG A 60 0.95 -9.35 8.04
C ARG A 60 0.64 -9.82 6.64
N GLN A 61 -0.36 -10.70 6.49
CA GLN A 61 -0.87 -11.08 5.18
C GLN A 61 -1.98 -10.11 4.83
N LEU A 62 -1.91 -9.52 3.65
CA LEU A 62 -2.87 -8.51 3.21
C LEU A 62 -3.57 -8.98 1.94
N ARG A 63 -4.89 -8.90 1.96
CA ARG A 63 -5.76 -9.31 0.86
C ARG A 63 -6.63 -8.15 0.43
N PRO A 64 -7.38 -8.25 -0.66
CA PRO A 64 -8.23 -7.13 -1.10
C PRO A 64 -9.12 -6.62 0.03
N GLY A 65 -9.12 -5.31 0.21
CA GLY A 65 -9.84 -4.65 1.29
C GLY A 65 -8.99 -4.36 2.50
N ASP A 66 -7.85 -5.04 2.66
CA ASP A 66 -6.98 -4.79 3.79
C ASP A 66 -6.15 -3.51 3.56
N THR A 67 -5.84 -2.81 4.63
CA THR A 67 -5.11 -1.56 4.54
C THR A 67 -3.80 -1.65 5.30
N PHE A 68 -2.85 -0.80 4.93
CA PHE A 68 -1.63 -0.70 5.71
C PHE A 68 -1.11 0.73 5.69
N GLU A 69 -0.33 1.09 6.70
CA GLU A 69 0.29 2.39 6.78
C GLU A 69 1.73 2.19 7.18
N ILE A 70 2.64 2.95 6.57
CA ILE A 70 4.05 2.89 6.90
C ILE A 70 4.51 4.32 7.06
N GLU A 71 5.08 4.63 8.24
CA GLU A 71 5.58 5.97 8.48
C GLU A 71 6.85 6.23 7.70
N ARG A 72 7.18 7.48 7.51
CA ARG A 72 8.39 7.87 6.81
C ARG A 72 9.61 7.22 7.42
N ASP A 73 10.48 6.71 6.55
CA ASP A 73 11.77 6.11 6.93
C ASP A 73 11.68 4.86 7.82
N VAL A 74 10.51 4.23 7.91
CA VAL A 74 10.40 2.99 8.66
C VAL A 74 10.81 1.82 7.77
N PRO A 75 11.78 1.00 8.19
CA PRO A 75 12.22 -0.14 7.38
C PRO A 75 11.11 -1.19 7.25
N HIS A 76 10.93 -1.70 6.04
CA HIS A 76 9.92 -2.72 5.80
C HIS A 76 10.30 -3.57 4.60
N ALA A 77 9.73 -4.76 4.51
CA ALA A 77 9.95 -5.67 3.40
C ALA A 77 8.60 -6.17 2.90
N GLU A 78 8.53 -6.58 1.65
CA GLU A 78 7.28 -7.00 1.03
C GLU A 78 7.50 -8.25 0.22
N ARG A 79 6.51 -9.13 0.23
CA ARG A 79 6.52 -10.33 -0.60
C ARG A 79 5.17 -10.44 -1.26
N TYR A 80 5.13 -10.76 -2.53
CA TYR A 80 3.90 -10.80 -3.30
C TYR A 80 3.56 -12.25 -3.66
N GLY A 81 2.27 -12.55 -3.67
CA GLY A 81 1.80 -13.92 -3.87
C GLY A 81 1.87 -14.40 -5.31
N ALA A 82 1.31 -15.57 -5.55
CA ALA A 82 1.41 -16.24 -6.86
C ALA A 82 0.74 -15.45 -7.97
N GLU A 83 -0.15 -14.53 -7.65
CA GLU A 83 -0.82 -13.72 -8.66
C GLU A 83 -0.40 -12.27 -8.59
N GLY A 84 0.62 -11.96 -7.80
CA GLY A 84 1.01 -10.57 -7.57
C GLY A 84 -0.01 -9.86 -6.71
N ALA A 85 0.02 -8.55 -6.72
CA ALA A 85 -0.98 -7.75 -6.01
C ALA A 85 -1.03 -6.35 -6.60
N THR A 86 -2.17 -5.72 -6.42
CA THR A 86 -2.36 -4.32 -6.78
C THR A 86 -2.84 -3.60 -5.54
N TYR A 87 -2.31 -2.41 -5.29
CA TYR A 87 -2.86 -1.58 -4.23
C TYR A 87 -2.89 -0.12 -4.65
N TRP A 88 -3.72 0.64 -4.00
CA TRP A 88 -3.77 2.09 -4.14
C TRP A 88 -3.03 2.68 -2.95
N VAL A 89 -2.14 3.62 -3.18
CA VAL A 89 -1.31 4.15 -2.12
C VAL A 89 -1.29 5.67 -2.17
N ALA A 90 -1.49 6.29 -1.02
CA ALA A 90 -1.33 7.72 -0.85
C ALA A 90 0.01 7.98 -0.17
N ARG A 91 0.69 9.02 -0.55
CA ARG A 91 2.01 9.37 -0.03
C ARG A 91 2.05 10.78 0.47
N ARG A 92 2.78 10.99 1.56
CA ARG A 92 3.01 12.34 2.09
C ARG A 92 4.49 12.47 2.43
N LYS A 93 5.12 13.51 1.91
CA LYS A 93 6.57 13.63 2.04
C LYS A 93 7.05 14.29 3.31
N ASP A 94 6.23 14.98 4.04
CA ASP A 94 6.74 15.59 5.27
C ASP A 94 6.26 14.91 6.55
#